data_eb746ff615100f9475510fb5c477d0be
#
_entry.id   eb746ff615100f9475510fb5c477d0be
#
_cell.length_a   1.000
_cell.length_b   1.000
_cell.length_c   1.000
_cell.angle_alpha   90.00
_cell.angle_beta   90.00
_cell.angle_gamma   90.00
#
_symmetry.space_group_name_H-M   'P 1'
#
loop_
_entity.id
_entity.type
_entity.pdbx_description
1 polymer ?
#
loop_
_entity_poly.entity_id
_entity_poly.type
_entity_poly.pdbx_seq_one_letter_code
_entity_poly.pdbx_strand_id
1 'polypeptide(L)'
;MGVIQFLVERPDLLSVNHASSLVDFLTFDGRVTPARVSLQDKVLRCERATPESGQLRLLWPRFDHTRHVVHSTSLREQARPYELELELARGQLSRLRDQFYAWHGAGLQTSARLDELIRESHRLFRSAALRTESPETSAAAAVWSMEMSAQAADLLCAHYTAQRIEFRRQRSSRIPVFFGGLLGQVPSDESTYLSTFNAVQLDTRWSLLEQVSGTYNWDPIDQLIDWAARNRLSIIGGPLFDMTNDCTPDWMRNWINDPVNLQSFAADYVETVIGRYMGRVRHWEIAAGANRGGAFPLSEEQRFNLLQAILAAARAVDDTILVSLRIVQPWGEYLSQTQNRLSPIQFFDAVRRSGIRIGEINLDIRVCSQPQRTLLRDPLSLSQLIDHWSCFQIPINLMISVPDIQAASESSSEESRDNWLRHVFLMCLAKERVTGIYVSGWQPGDFSSPTLLDRSGQPSRYLQTLQNLSEEFLS
;
A
#
# COMPACT_ATOMS: atom_id res chain seq x y z
N MET A 1 -6.81 30.87 -0.62
CA MET A 1 -7.80 29.77 -0.65
C MET A 1 -8.16 29.51 -2.08
N GLY A 2 -8.20 28.25 -2.49
CA GLY A 2 -8.57 27.83 -3.82
C GLY A 2 -9.90 27.09 -3.83
N VAL A 3 -10.73 27.29 -4.86
CA VAL A 3 -12.01 26.60 -5.01
C VAL A 3 -12.12 26.00 -6.39
N ILE A 4 -12.37 24.70 -6.45
CA ILE A 4 -12.74 24.01 -7.69
C ILE A 4 -14.13 23.43 -7.50
N GLN A 5 -14.99 23.62 -8.51
CA GLN A 5 -16.36 23.12 -8.50
C GLN A 5 -16.57 22.13 -9.61
N PHE A 6 -17.39 21.11 -9.32
CA PHE A 6 -17.76 20.07 -10.29
C PHE A 6 -19.28 19.93 -10.33
N LEU A 7 -19.83 19.90 -11.53
CA LEU A 7 -21.18 19.45 -11.76
C LEU A 7 -21.18 17.91 -11.78
N VAL A 8 -22.06 17.29 -11.02
CA VAL A 8 -22.14 15.83 -10.81
C VAL A 8 -23.51 15.37 -11.32
N GLU A 9 -23.51 14.62 -12.40
CA GLU A 9 -24.77 14.07 -12.94
C GLU A 9 -25.13 12.74 -12.27
N ARG A 10 -24.16 12.02 -11.70
CA ARG A 10 -24.34 10.75 -10.99
C ARG A 10 -23.94 10.84 -9.53
N PRO A 11 -24.68 11.63 -8.71
CA PRO A 11 -24.37 11.78 -7.27
C PRO A 11 -24.54 10.46 -6.49
N ASP A 12 -25.32 9.53 -7.01
CA ASP A 12 -25.49 8.16 -6.49
C ASP A 12 -24.18 7.35 -6.45
N LEU A 13 -23.23 7.67 -7.32
CA LEU A 13 -21.91 7.01 -7.38
C LEU A 13 -20.89 7.61 -6.40
N LEU A 14 -21.16 8.80 -5.84
CA LEU A 14 -20.26 9.46 -4.88
C LEU A 14 -20.50 8.97 -3.46
N SER A 15 -19.40 8.77 -2.73
CA SER A 15 -19.42 8.44 -1.29
C SER A 15 -19.01 9.63 -0.42
N VAL A 16 -19.53 10.81 -0.69
CA VAL A 16 -19.12 12.06 -0.01
C VAL A 16 -19.51 12.09 1.48
N ASN A 17 -20.53 11.33 1.88
CA ASN A 17 -21.09 11.36 3.22
C ASN A 17 -20.51 10.33 4.20
N HIS A 18 -19.53 9.53 3.78
CA HIS A 18 -18.87 8.57 4.66
C HIS A 18 -17.52 9.11 5.17
N ALA A 19 -17.23 8.90 6.45
CA ALA A 19 -15.96 9.29 7.09
C ALA A 19 -14.72 8.67 6.42
N SER A 20 -14.91 7.67 5.57
CA SER A 20 -13.88 6.99 4.76
C SER A 20 -13.78 7.53 3.33
N SER A 21 -14.55 8.55 2.94
CA SER A 21 -14.50 9.08 1.59
C SER A 21 -13.24 9.92 1.38
N LEU A 22 -12.35 9.43 0.53
CA LEU A 22 -11.22 10.22 0.06
C LEU A 22 -11.73 11.24 -0.95
N VAL A 23 -11.54 12.53 -0.69
CA VAL A 23 -11.56 13.59 -1.70
C VAL A 23 -10.41 14.54 -1.38
N ASP A 24 -9.38 14.47 -2.18
CA ASP A 24 -8.21 15.35 -2.06
C ASP A 24 -7.64 15.71 -3.43
N PHE A 25 -6.58 16.48 -3.44
CA PHE A 25 -5.88 16.86 -4.65
C PHE A 25 -4.41 16.48 -4.58
N LEU A 26 -3.93 15.92 -5.67
CA LEU A 26 -2.51 15.66 -5.89
C LEU A 26 -1.92 16.81 -6.70
N THR A 27 -0.92 17.50 -6.14
CA THR A 27 -0.17 18.56 -6.83
C THR A 27 0.83 17.94 -7.81
N PHE A 28 1.43 18.75 -8.69
CA PHE A 28 2.36 18.24 -9.71
C PHE A 28 3.64 17.63 -9.11
N ASP A 29 4.02 18.03 -7.90
CA ASP A 29 5.15 17.49 -7.15
C ASP A 29 4.79 16.24 -6.31
N GLY A 30 3.59 15.69 -6.52
CA GLY A 30 3.11 14.47 -5.85
C GLY A 30 2.65 14.69 -4.41
N ARG A 31 2.52 15.93 -3.95
CA ARG A 31 2.01 16.24 -2.62
C ARG A 31 0.49 16.21 -2.59
N VAL A 32 -0.06 15.55 -1.58
CA VAL A 32 -1.50 15.52 -1.33
C VAL A 32 -1.93 16.77 -0.59
N THR A 33 -2.96 17.44 -1.09
CA THR A 33 -3.59 18.60 -0.45
C THR A 33 -5.02 18.26 -0.07
N PRO A 34 -5.40 18.39 1.21
CA PRO A 34 -6.78 18.15 1.64
C PRO A 34 -7.73 19.15 1.02
N ALA A 35 -8.97 18.73 0.81
CA ALA A 35 -10.06 19.60 0.39
C ALA A 35 -11.23 19.50 1.38
N ARG A 36 -11.79 20.65 1.74
CA ARG A 36 -13.11 20.68 2.38
C ARG A 36 -14.15 20.52 1.28
N VAL A 37 -14.99 19.51 1.41
CA VAL A 37 -15.93 19.11 0.37
C VAL A 37 -17.35 19.32 0.82
N SER A 38 -18.18 19.86 -0.06
CA SER A 38 -19.64 19.93 0.10
C SER A 38 -20.33 19.62 -1.22
N LEU A 39 -21.46 18.89 -1.14
CA LEU A 39 -22.28 18.58 -2.30
C LEU A 39 -23.66 19.20 -2.09
N GLN A 40 -24.05 20.14 -2.95
CA GLN A 40 -25.35 20.79 -2.94
C GLN A 40 -25.84 20.97 -4.39
N ASP A 41 -27.10 20.66 -4.65
CA ASP A 41 -27.74 20.83 -5.96
C ASP A 41 -26.89 20.31 -7.15
N LYS A 42 -26.38 19.08 -7.03
CA LYS A 42 -25.46 18.47 -7.99
C LYS A 42 -24.09 19.18 -8.15
N VAL A 43 -23.76 20.16 -7.33
CA VAL A 43 -22.47 20.84 -7.37
C VAL A 43 -21.59 20.34 -6.22
N LEU A 44 -20.53 19.64 -6.55
CA LEU A 44 -19.45 19.27 -5.63
C LEU A 44 -18.46 20.43 -5.57
N ARG A 45 -18.39 21.08 -4.41
CA ARG A 45 -17.49 22.18 -4.12
C ARG A 45 -16.32 21.69 -3.29
N CYS A 46 -15.10 21.88 -3.80
CA CYS A 46 -13.85 21.51 -3.15
C CYS A 46 -13.06 22.78 -2.79
N GLU A 47 -12.93 23.07 -1.50
CA GLU A 47 -12.16 24.20 -0.98
C GLU A 47 -10.79 23.74 -0.51
N ARG A 48 -9.73 24.41 -0.92
CA ARG A 48 -8.32 24.07 -0.63
C ARG A 48 -7.60 25.25 -0.01
N ALA A 49 -6.51 24.96 0.73
CA ALA A 49 -5.67 25.99 1.32
C ALA A 49 -4.97 26.86 0.27
N THR A 50 -4.62 26.30 -0.90
CA THR A 50 -3.89 26.94 -1.99
C THR A 50 -4.70 26.94 -3.29
N PRO A 51 -4.52 27.94 -4.18
CA PRO A 51 -5.18 28.01 -5.49
C PRO A 51 -4.43 27.23 -6.57
N GLU A 52 -3.40 26.46 -6.22
CA GLU A 52 -2.59 25.70 -7.17
C GLU A 52 -3.43 24.69 -7.96
N SER A 53 -3.04 24.43 -9.21
CA SER A 53 -3.63 23.35 -9.99
C SER A 53 -3.30 21.99 -9.37
N GLY A 54 -4.20 21.02 -9.52
CA GLY A 54 -4.00 19.68 -8.99
C GLY A 54 -4.99 18.68 -9.59
N GLN A 55 -4.66 17.40 -9.43
CA GLN A 55 -5.53 16.30 -9.81
C GLN A 55 -6.49 15.99 -8.67
N LEU A 56 -7.78 16.07 -8.91
CA LEU A 56 -8.78 15.58 -7.97
C LEU A 56 -8.63 14.07 -7.83
N ARG A 57 -8.59 13.56 -6.59
CA ARG A 57 -8.66 12.12 -6.29
C ARG A 57 -9.91 11.83 -5.46
N LEU A 58 -10.58 10.76 -5.81
CA LEU A 58 -11.73 10.27 -5.05
C LEU A 58 -11.94 8.76 -5.24
N LEU A 59 -12.76 8.16 -4.36
CA LEU A 59 -13.21 6.77 -4.51
C LEU A 59 -14.39 6.71 -5.49
N TRP A 60 -14.25 5.88 -6.52
CA TRP A 60 -15.26 5.66 -7.56
C TRP A 60 -15.60 4.18 -7.71
N PRO A 61 -16.89 3.82 -7.83
CA PRO A 61 -17.27 2.43 -8.00
C PRO A 61 -16.98 1.94 -9.42
N ARG A 62 -16.53 0.70 -9.51
CA ARG A 62 -16.45 -0.09 -10.74
C ARG A 62 -17.74 -0.91 -10.95
N PHE A 63 -17.88 -1.54 -12.10
CA PHE A 63 -19.07 -2.37 -12.39
C PHE A 63 -19.10 -3.68 -11.60
N ASP A 64 -17.98 -4.12 -11.03
CA ASP A 64 -17.92 -5.21 -10.05
C ASP A 64 -18.27 -4.76 -8.62
N HIS A 65 -18.76 -3.52 -8.48
CA HIS A 65 -19.13 -2.86 -7.21
C HIS A 65 -17.97 -2.61 -6.24
N THR A 66 -16.72 -2.89 -6.61
CA THR A 66 -15.56 -2.45 -5.84
C THR A 66 -15.34 -0.94 -6.02
N ARG A 67 -14.71 -0.30 -5.03
CA ARG A 67 -14.40 1.12 -5.09
C ARG A 67 -12.91 1.34 -5.16
N HIS A 68 -12.44 1.94 -6.23
CA HIS A 68 -11.04 2.26 -6.44
C HIS A 68 -10.78 3.76 -6.38
N VAL A 69 -9.55 4.14 -6.01
CA VAL A 69 -9.14 5.53 -6.15
C VAL A 69 -8.94 5.84 -7.63
N VAL A 70 -9.69 6.83 -8.10
CA VAL A 70 -9.56 7.40 -9.44
C VAL A 70 -9.13 8.87 -9.34
N HIS A 71 -8.59 9.42 -10.42
CA HIS A 71 -8.18 10.82 -10.45
C HIS A 71 -8.45 11.49 -11.80
N SER A 72 -8.70 12.80 -11.74
CA SER A 72 -8.77 13.65 -12.91
C SER A 72 -7.36 13.92 -13.48
N THR A 73 -7.28 14.62 -14.60
CA THR A 73 -6.07 15.37 -14.97
C THR A 73 -5.85 16.56 -14.05
N SER A 74 -4.73 17.26 -14.17
CA SER A 74 -4.49 18.49 -13.40
C SER A 74 -5.49 19.60 -13.80
N LEU A 75 -6.24 20.09 -12.82
CA LEU A 75 -7.28 21.10 -12.98
C LEU A 75 -6.86 22.38 -12.29
N ARG A 76 -7.16 23.52 -12.93
CA ARG A 76 -6.98 24.86 -12.35
C ARG A 76 -8.31 25.41 -11.86
N GLU A 77 -8.28 26.44 -11.06
CA GLU A 77 -9.48 27.19 -10.72
C GLU A 77 -10.10 27.85 -11.95
N GLN A 78 -11.40 27.82 -12.03
CA GLN A 78 -12.20 28.52 -13.04
C GLN A 78 -13.59 28.85 -12.51
N ALA A 79 -14.23 29.86 -13.13
CA ALA A 79 -15.55 30.34 -12.71
C ALA A 79 -16.68 29.32 -13.01
N ARG A 80 -16.55 28.51 -14.08
CA ARG A 80 -17.54 27.50 -14.44
C ARG A 80 -17.18 26.18 -13.79
N PRO A 81 -18.14 25.42 -13.22
CA PRO A 81 -17.90 24.07 -12.74
C PRO A 81 -17.38 23.16 -13.86
N TYR A 82 -16.48 22.25 -13.52
CA TYR A 82 -16.09 21.11 -14.36
C TYR A 82 -17.19 20.06 -14.35
N GLU A 83 -17.27 19.23 -15.35
CA GLU A 83 -18.10 18.02 -15.33
C GLU A 83 -17.30 16.89 -14.69
N LEU A 84 -17.74 16.40 -13.52
CA LEU A 84 -16.96 15.46 -12.72
C LEU A 84 -16.64 14.20 -13.50
N GLU A 85 -17.67 13.53 -14.05
CA GLU A 85 -17.54 12.25 -14.74
C GLU A 85 -16.63 12.38 -15.97
N LEU A 86 -16.72 13.49 -16.70
CA LEU A 86 -15.88 13.76 -17.86
C LEU A 86 -14.41 13.95 -17.48
N GLU A 87 -14.13 14.71 -16.40
CA GLU A 87 -12.75 14.95 -15.97
C GLU A 87 -12.10 13.70 -15.35
N LEU A 88 -12.88 12.87 -14.66
CA LEU A 88 -12.41 11.57 -14.19
C LEU A 88 -12.12 10.62 -15.39
N ALA A 89 -13.01 10.57 -16.37
CA ALA A 89 -12.79 9.78 -17.59
C ALA A 89 -11.54 10.26 -18.35
N ARG A 90 -11.33 11.58 -18.46
CA ARG A 90 -10.12 12.16 -19.03
C ARG A 90 -8.87 11.71 -18.30
N GLY A 91 -8.89 11.74 -16.96
CA GLY A 91 -7.78 11.32 -16.11
C GLY A 91 -7.43 9.85 -16.29
N GLN A 92 -8.45 8.96 -16.25
CA GLN A 92 -8.24 7.52 -16.41
C GLN A 92 -7.71 7.17 -17.82
N LEU A 93 -8.30 7.77 -18.84
CA LEU A 93 -7.88 7.55 -20.23
C LEU A 93 -6.45 8.08 -20.50
N SER A 94 -6.11 9.26 -19.97
CA SER A 94 -4.75 9.81 -20.08
C SER A 94 -3.72 8.86 -19.45
N ARG A 95 -3.97 8.43 -18.23
CA ARG A 95 -3.09 7.50 -17.49
C ARG A 95 -2.89 6.17 -18.24
N LEU A 96 -3.98 5.59 -18.73
CA LEU A 96 -3.92 4.36 -19.53
C LEU A 96 -3.04 4.54 -20.77
N ARG A 97 -3.26 5.62 -21.52
CA ARG A 97 -2.51 5.91 -22.74
C ARG A 97 -1.02 6.13 -22.49
N ASP A 98 -0.70 6.93 -21.48
CA ASP A 98 0.68 7.24 -21.13
C ASP A 98 1.44 5.94 -20.80
N GLN A 99 0.81 5.04 -20.04
CA GLN A 99 1.43 3.77 -19.70
C GLN A 99 1.49 2.80 -20.88
N PHE A 100 0.42 2.74 -21.68
CA PHE A 100 0.39 1.92 -22.91
C PHE A 100 1.52 2.29 -23.85
N TYR A 101 1.68 3.58 -24.16
CA TYR A 101 2.75 4.03 -25.05
C TYR A 101 4.14 3.83 -24.49
N ALA A 102 4.31 4.02 -23.17
CA ALA A 102 5.58 3.76 -22.51
C ALA A 102 5.99 2.28 -22.61
N TRP A 103 5.10 1.36 -22.30
CA TRP A 103 5.39 -0.07 -22.34
C TRP A 103 5.44 -0.64 -23.74
N HIS A 104 4.53 -0.21 -24.62
CA HIS A 104 4.55 -0.62 -26.03
C HIS A 104 5.84 -0.13 -26.72
N GLY A 105 6.25 1.11 -26.49
CA GLY A 105 7.52 1.66 -26.97
C GLY A 105 8.76 0.93 -26.42
N ALA A 106 8.64 0.32 -25.23
CA ALA A 106 9.67 -0.55 -24.65
C ALA A 106 9.60 -2.01 -25.15
N GLY A 107 8.70 -2.32 -26.09
CA GLY A 107 8.60 -3.64 -26.72
C GLY A 107 7.52 -4.57 -26.16
N LEU A 108 6.63 -4.10 -25.26
CA LEU A 108 5.51 -4.91 -24.77
C LEU A 108 4.61 -5.33 -25.93
N GLN A 109 4.38 -6.64 -26.04
CA GLN A 109 3.43 -7.19 -26.99
C GLN A 109 2.02 -7.15 -26.42
N THR A 110 1.06 -6.68 -27.22
CA THR A 110 -0.33 -6.51 -26.78
C THR A 110 -1.29 -7.29 -27.66
N SER A 111 -2.51 -7.54 -27.15
CA SER A 111 -3.55 -8.26 -27.89
C SER A 111 -4.50 -7.31 -28.62
N ALA A 112 -5.15 -7.79 -29.68
CA ALA A 112 -6.20 -7.05 -30.38
C ALA A 112 -7.34 -6.62 -29.43
N ARG A 113 -7.62 -7.43 -28.38
CA ARG A 113 -8.63 -7.08 -27.36
C ARG A 113 -8.27 -5.83 -26.57
N LEU A 114 -7.00 -5.63 -26.24
CA LEU A 114 -6.55 -4.41 -25.58
C LEU A 114 -6.77 -3.18 -26.48
N ASP A 115 -6.44 -3.31 -27.75
CA ASP A 115 -6.65 -2.23 -28.73
C ASP A 115 -8.14 -1.88 -28.93
N GLU A 116 -9.02 -2.88 -28.86
CA GLU A 116 -10.47 -2.67 -28.89
C GLU A 116 -10.96 -1.90 -27.67
N LEU A 117 -10.55 -2.30 -26.46
CA LEU A 117 -10.92 -1.62 -25.21
C LEU A 117 -10.45 -0.16 -25.21
N ILE A 118 -9.22 0.10 -25.67
CA ILE A 118 -8.67 1.46 -25.77
C ILE A 118 -9.47 2.28 -26.78
N ARG A 119 -9.77 1.73 -27.95
CA ARG A 119 -10.58 2.43 -28.98
C ARG A 119 -12.00 2.73 -28.48
N GLU A 120 -12.62 1.78 -27.81
CA GLU A 120 -13.97 1.95 -27.26
C GLU A 120 -14.01 2.99 -26.14
N SER A 121 -13.04 2.95 -25.23
CA SER A 121 -12.89 3.99 -24.21
C SER A 121 -12.75 5.39 -24.83
N HIS A 122 -11.93 5.52 -25.88
CA HIS A 122 -11.79 6.77 -26.63
C HIS A 122 -13.08 7.23 -27.31
N ARG A 123 -13.81 6.29 -27.93
CA ARG A 123 -15.07 6.57 -28.61
C ARG A 123 -16.09 7.15 -27.62
N LEU A 124 -16.24 6.49 -26.46
CA LEU A 124 -17.14 6.90 -25.38
C LEU A 124 -16.75 8.25 -24.79
N PHE A 125 -15.45 8.45 -24.51
CA PHE A 125 -14.94 9.73 -24.03
C PHE A 125 -15.23 10.86 -25.02
N ARG A 126 -15.02 10.63 -26.30
CA ARG A 126 -15.31 11.63 -27.35
C ARG A 126 -16.81 11.97 -27.41
N SER A 127 -17.69 10.97 -27.31
CA SER A 127 -19.14 11.19 -27.24
C SER A 127 -19.51 12.08 -26.04
N ALA A 128 -18.97 11.77 -24.87
CA ALA A 128 -19.18 12.58 -23.68
C ALA A 128 -18.67 14.03 -23.83
N ALA A 129 -17.47 14.21 -24.38
CA ALA A 129 -16.81 15.50 -24.51
C ALA A 129 -17.47 16.43 -25.56
N LEU A 130 -18.05 15.88 -26.61
CA LEU A 130 -18.72 16.65 -27.66
C LEU A 130 -20.10 17.18 -27.26
N ARG A 131 -20.70 16.65 -26.19
CA ARG A 131 -22.00 17.09 -25.64
C ARG A 131 -23.11 17.16 -26.70
N THR A 132 -23.13 16.20 -27.60
CA THR A 132 -24.14 16.15 -28.70
C THR A 132 -25.51 15.70 -28.17
N GLU A 133 -25.57 15.18 -26.93
CA GLU A 133 -26.77 14.64 -26.29
C GLU A 133 -27.03 15.33 -24.95
N SER A 134 -27.97 14.79 -24.17
CA SER A 134 -28.28 15.36 -22.84
C SER A 134 -27.08 15.26 -21.87
N PRO A 135 -27.03 16.11 -20.82
CA PRO A 135 -26.00 16.01 -19.80
C PRO A 135 -25.93 14.61 -19.16
N GLU A 136 -27.06 13.97 -18.89
CA GLU A 136 -27.15 12.64 -18.30
C GLU A 136 -26.55 11.56 -19.23
N THR A 137 -26.84 11.64 -20.54
CA THR A 137 -26.27 10.71 -21.54
C THR A 137 -24.77 10.93 -21.68
N SER A 138 -24.31 12.18 -21.66
CA SER A 138 -22.87 12.51 -21.72
C SER A 138 -22.14 11.98 -20.49
N ALA A 139 -22.71 12.15 -19.29
CA ALA A 139 -22.15 11.60 -18.05
C ALA A 139 -22.12 10.06 -18.05
N ALA A 140 -23.20 9.41 -18.56
CA ALA A 140 -23.21 7.96 -18.71
C ALA A 140 -22.11 7.47 -19.65
N ALA A 141 -21.90 8.14 -20.79
CA ALA A 141 -20.82 7.83 -21.72
C ALA A 141 -19.43 8.00 -21.06
N ALA A 142 -19.24 9.03 -20.23
CA ALA A 142 -18.02 9.24 -19.45
C ALA A 142 -17.78 8.08 -18.46
N VAL A 143 -18.80 7.66 -17.71
CA VAL A 143 -18.71 6.52 -16.78
C VAL A 143 -18.35 5.22 -17.52
N TRP A 144 -18.97 4.95 -18.66
CA TRP A 144 -18.61 3.81 -19.48
C TRP A 144 -17.18 3.90 -20.03
N SER A 145 -16.72 5.10 -20.42
CA SER A 145 -15.31 5.31 -20.82
C SER A 145 -14.34 4.99 -19.69
N MET A 146 -14.67 5.37 -18.46
CA MET A 146 -13.86 5.03 -17.28
C MET A 146 -13.77 3.51 -17.08
N GLU A 147 -14.89 2.80 -17.18
CA GLU A 147 -14.90 1.35 -17.01
C GLU A 147 -14.10 0.63 -18.11
N MET A 148 -14.26 1.06 -19.39
CA MET A 148 -13.44 0.51 -20.48
C MET A 148 -11.94 0.80 -20.29
N SER A 149 -11.61 2.01 -19.81
CA SER A 149 -10.23 2.35 -19.45
C SER A 149 -9.68 1.48 -18.34
N ALA A 150 -10.48 1.17 -17.31
CA ALA A 150 -10.08 0.33 -16.20
C ALA A 150 -9.85 -1.12 -16.66
N GLN A 151 -10.75 -1.70 -17.45
CA GLN A 151 -10.57 -3.03 -18.04
C GLN A 151 -9.35 -3.10 -18.96
N ALA A 152 -9.11 -2.07 -19.75
CA ALA A 152 -7.92 -1.97 -20.58
C ALA A 152 -6.63 -1.88 -19.74
N ALA A 153 -6.64 -1.14 -18.62
CA ALA A 153 -5.50 -1.04 -17.72
C ALA A 153 -5.21 -2.37 -17.02
N ASP A 154 -6.23 -3.11 -16.59
CA ASP A 154 -6.08 -4.44 -16.00
C ASP A 154 -5.47 -5.42 -17.03
N LEU A 155 -5.95 -5.42 -18.26
CA LEU A 155 -5.42 -6.28 -19.34
C LEU A 155 -3.99 -5.87 -19.75
N LEU A 156 -3.70 -4.57 -19.81
CA LEU A 156 -2.35 -4.06 -20.05
C LEU A 156 -1.37 -4.52 -18.97
N CYS A 157 -1.76 -4.45 -17.70
CA CYS A 157 -0.97 -4.94 -16.57
C CYS A 157 -0.79 -6.47 -16.64
N ALA A 158 -1.80 -7.21 -17.06
CA ALA A 158 -1.70 -8.67 -17.25
C ALA A 158 -0.67 -9.02 -18.33
N HIS A 159 -0.68 -8.33 -19.48
CA HIS A 159 0.33 -8.52 -20.54
C HIS A 159 1.74 -8.17 -20.04
N TYR A 160 1.86 -7.06 -19.30
CA TYR A 160 3.15 -6.63 -18.74
C TYR A 160 3.69 -7.66 -17.75
N THR A 161 2.88 -8.10 -16.78
CA THR A 161 3.33 -9.04 -15.75
C THR A 161 3.71 -10.38 -16.37
N ALA A 162 2.91 -10.92 -17.29
CA ALA A 162 3.19 -12.20 -17.95
C ALA A 162 4.54 -12.17 -18.69
N GLN A 163 4.78 -11.13 -19.52
CA GLN A 163 6.02 -11.04 -20.30
C GLN A 163 7.24 -10.73 -19.44
N ARG A 164 7.09 -9.91 -18.38
CA ARG A 164 8.19 -9.62 -17.45
C ARG A 164 8.56 -10.84 -16.60
N ILE A 165 7.60 -11.58 -16.12
CA ILE A 165 7.81 -12.83 -15.35
C ILE A 165 8.51 -13.87 -16.24
N GLU A 166 8.03 -14.05 -17.46
CA GLU A 166 8.65 -14.98 -18.42
C GLU A 166 10.11 -14.59 -18.69
N PHE A 167 10.39 -13.30 -18.90
CA PHE A 167 11.76 -12.81 -19.09
C PHE A 167 12.65 -13.07 -17.86
N ARG A 168 12.13 -12.95 -16.64
CA ARG A 168 12.86 -13.27 -15.40
C ARG A 168 13.14 -14.78 -15.30
N ARG A 169 12.17 -15.63 -15.65
CA ARG A 169 12.31 -17.09 -15.65
C ARG A 169 13.35 -17.59 -16.66
N GLN A 170 13.52 -16.92 -17.78
CA GLN A 170 14.60 -17.25 -18.74
C GLN A 170 16.01 -17.01 -18.15
N ARG A 171 16.14 -16.14 -17.15
CA ARG A 171 17.42 -15.85 -16.48
C ARG A 171 17.66 -16.69 -15.23
N SER A 172 16.60 -17.15 -14.57
CA SER A 172 16.67 -17.93 -13.35
C SER A 172 15.47 -18.85 -13.26
N SER A 173 15.70 -20.13 -12.97
CA SER A 173 14.63 -21.13 -12.80
C SER A 173 13.62 -20.73 -11.72
N ARG A 174 14.05 -19.94 -10.72
CA ARG A 174 13.21 -19.40 -9.65
C ARG A 174 13.35 -17.88 -9.63
N ILE A 175 12.23 -17.19 -9.40
CA ILE A 175 12.27 -15.74 -9.19
C ILE A 175 12.74 -15.48 -7.74
N PRO A 176 13.87 -14.79 -7.53
CA PRO A 176 14.44 -14.60 -6.20
C PRO A 176 13.67 -13.53 -5.42
N VAL A 177 12.53 -13.93 -4.87
CA VAL A 177 11.66 -13.10 -4.03
C VAL A 177 11.38 -13.85 -2.72
N PHE A 178 11.57 -13.18 -1.60
CA PHE A 178 11.13 -13.65 -0.30
C PHE A 178 9.62 -13.54 -0.22
N PHE A 179 8.96 -14.64 0.11
CA PHE A 179 7.53 -14.67 0.30
C PHE A 179 7.23 -15.22 1.70
N GLY A 180 6.65 -14.39 2.58
CA GLY A 180 6.52 -14.71 3.99
C GLY A 180 5.21 -14.27 4.60
N GLY A 181 4.82 -14.94 5.68
CA GLY A 181 3.75 -14.52 6.57
C GLY A 181 4.29 -13.83 7.82
N LEU A 182 3.47 -12.94 8.41
CA LEU A 182 3.73 -12.35 9.73
C LEU A 182 3.28 -13.33 10.82
N LEU A 183 4.19 -13.74 11.71
CA LEU A 183 3.93 -14.70 12.78
C LEU A 183 4.45 -14.20 14.13
N GLY A 184 3.66 -14.40 15.20
CA GLY A 184 4.07 -14.19 16.59
C GLY A 184 4.46 -15.47 17.32
N GLN A 185 4.17 -16.64 16.74
CA GLN A 185 4.49 -17.96 17.27
C GLN A 185 4.54 -18.98 16.12
N VAL A 186 5.04 -20.18 16.40
CA VAL A 186 5.07 -21.27 15.42
C VAL A 186 3.64 -21.59 14.95
N PRO A 187 3.40 -21.69 13.63
CA PRO A 187 2.06 -21.96 13.12
C PRO A 187 1.60 -23.35 13.52
N SER A 188 0.30 -23.51 13.84
CA SER A 188 -0.29 -24.80 14.19
C SER A 188 -0.29 -25.79 13.01
N ASP A 189 -0.42 -25.30 11.79
CA ASP A 189 -0.25 -26.06 10.55
C ASP A 189 1.05 -25.64 9.86
N GLU A 190 2.15 -26.26 10.30
CA GLU A 190 3.49 -26.02 9.76
C GLU A 190 3.57 -26.44 8.28
N SER A 191 2.89 -27.52 7.90
CA SER A 191 2.97 -28.07 6.54
C SER A 191 2.40 -27.08 5.51
N THR A 192 1.24 -26.50 5.79
CA THR A 192 0.61 -25.50 4.94
C THR A 192 1.44 -24.22 4.86
N TYR A 193 2.05 -23.80 5.98
CA TYR A 193 2.95 -22.64 5.95
C TYR A 193 4.17 -22.90 5.06
N LEU A 194 4.85 -24.02 5.25
CA LEU A 194 6.09 -24.37 4.55
C LEU A 194 5.87 -24.67 3.05
N SER A 195 4.68 -25.14 2.66
CA SER A 195 4.33 -25.28 1.25
C SER A 195 4.02 -23.96 0.55
N THR A 196 3.69 -22.92 1.32
CA THR A 196 3.30 -21.61 0.78
C THR A 196 4.46 -20.61 0.80
N PHE A 197 5.22 -20.55 1.91
CA PHE A 197 6.17 -19.48 2.21
C PHE A 197 7.62 -19.97 2.29
N ASN A 198 8.55 -19.13 1.83
CA ASN A 198 10.00 -19.35 1.94
C ASN A 198 10.68 -18.39 2.94
N ALA A 199 9.90 -17.54 3.60
CA ALA A 199 10.34 -16.56 4.58
C ALA A 199 9.32 -16.43 5.72
N VAL A 200 9.75 -15.83 6.84
CA VAL A 200 8.89 -15.46 7.97
C VAL A 200 9.24 -14.07 8.46
N GLN A 201 8.23 -13.25 8.72
CA GLN A 201 8.37 -12.01 9.46
C GLN A 201 7.95 -12.25 10.91
N LEU A 202 8.84 -11.93 11.85
CA LEU A 202 8.58 -12.08 13.29
C LEU A 202 7.77 -10.90 13.80
N ASP A 203 6.69 -11.17 14.52
CA ASP A 203 5.96 -10.13 15.25
C ASP A 203 6.66 -9.82 16.57
N THR A 204 7.59 -8.90 16.51
CA THR A 204 8.38 -8.45 17.66
C THR A 204 7.89 -7.10 18.20
N ARG A 205 6.58 -6.88 18.23
CA ARG A 205 6.00 -5.66 18.81
C ARG A 205 6.38 -5.55 20.29
N TRP A 206 6.73 -4.34 20.70
CA TRP A 206 7.16 -4.07 22.08
C TRP A 206 6.13 -4.49 23.13
N SER A 207 4.85 -4.20 22.89
CA SER A 207 3.74 -4.60 23.77
C SER A 207 3.59 -6.12 23.97
N LEU A 208 4.13 -6.94 23.07
CA LEU A 208 4.11 -8.40 23.18
C LEU A 208 5.32 -8.94 23.95
N LEU A 209 6.48 -8.35 23.75
CA LEU A 209 7.73 -8.84 24.31
C LEU A 209 8.00 -8.32 25.72
N GLU A 210 7.65 -7.07 26.03
CA GLU A 210 7.91 -6.43 27.32
C GLU A 210 6.61 -5.88 27.92
N GLN A 211 5.72 -6.76 28.38
CA GLN A 211 4.45 -6.35 29.00
C GLN A 211 4.66 -5.68 30.37
N VAL A 212 5.72 -6.04 31.08
CA VAL A 212 6.15 -5.44 32.33
C VAL A 212 7.55 -4.91 32.13
N SER A 213 7.80 -3.66 32.58
CA SER A 213 9.10 -3.00 32.43
C SER A 213 10.25 -3.87 32.90
N GLY A 214 11.24 -4.09 32.05
CA GLY A 214 12.43 -4.91 32.30
C GLY A 214 12.19 -6.42 32.26
N THR A 215 10.96 -6.88 31.95
CA THR A 215 10.63 -8.31 31.92
C THR A 215 10.16 -8.71 30.53
N TYR A 216 10.98 -9.51 29.85
CA TYR A 216 10.74 -9.91 28.47
C TYR A 216 10.19 -11.34 28.36
N ASN A 217 9.18 -11.53 27.52
CA ASN A 217 8.66 -12.83 27.15
C ASN A 217 9.27 -13.28 25.82
N TRP A 218 10.42 -13.97 25.90
CA TRP A 218 11.16 -14.40 24.71
C TRP A 218 10.69 -15.71 24.09
N ASP A 219 10.05 -16.58 24.88
CA ASP A 219 9.77 -17.96 24.51
C ASP A 219 9.07 -18.15 23.17
N PRO A 220 8.02 -17.37 22.80
CA PRO A 220 7.35 -17.55 21.51
C PRO A 220 8.27 -17.23 20.33
N ILE A 221 9.07 -16.16 20.46
CA ILE A 221 9.98 -15.72 19.38
C ILE A 221 11.20 -16.62 19.30
N ASP A 222 11.75 -17.08 20.42
CA ASP A 222 12.85 -18.06 20.44
C ASP A 222 12.46 -19.35 19.72
N GLN A 223 11.28 -19.91 20.01
CA GLN A 223 10.75 -21.09 19.38
C GLN A 223 10.50 -20.87 17.87
N LEU A 224 9.96 -19.69 17.51
CA LEU A 224 9.69 -19.35 16.11
C LEU A 224 10.99 -19.21 15.29
N ILE A 225 12.03 -18.58 15.86
CA ILE A 225 13.34 -18.47 15.20
C ILE A 225 13.99 -19.85 15.04
N ASP A 226 13.93 -20.73 16.05
CA ASP A 226 14.47 -22.08 15.99
C ASP A 226 13.73 -22.92 14.94
N TRP A 227 12.41 -22.79 14.88
CA TRP A 227 11.58 -23.44 13.88
C TRP A 227 11.91 -22.96 12.46
N ALA A 228 11.99 -21.65 12.26
CA ALA A 228 12.31 -21.05 10.97
C ALA A 228 13.71 -21.45 10.48
N ALA A 229 14.70 -21.47 11.38
CA ALA A 229 16.05 -21.90 11.05
C ALA A 229 16.14 -23.37 10.65
N ARG A 230 15.44 -24.27 11.38
CA ARG A 230 15.35 -25.71 11.03
C ARG A 230 14.74 -25.92 9.66
N ASN A 231 13.76 -25.12 9.29
CA ASN A 231 13.06 -25.18 8.01
C ASN A 231 13.71 -24.31 6.91
N ARG A 232 14.87 -23.71 7.18
CA ARG A 232 15.63 -22.87 6.22
C ARG A 232 14.83 -21.69 5.67
N LEU A 233 13.90 -21.17 6.45
CA LEU A 233 13.17 -19.95 6.10
C LEU A 233 14.07 -18.74 6.27
N SER A 234 13.92 -17.74 5.39
CA SER A 234 14.51 -16.43 5.60
C SER A 234 13.76 -15.71 6.72
N ILE A 235 14.50 -15.16 7.69
CA ILE A 235 13.91 -14.53 8.88
C ILE A 235 14.07 -13.01 8.81
N ILE A 236 12.96 -12.30 8.98
CA ILE A 236 12.93 -10.83 9.14
C ILE A 236 12.32 -10.53 10.50
N GLY A 237 13.05 -9.82 11.35
CA GLY A 237 12.52 -9.32 12.61
C GLY A 237 11.81 -7.98 12.44
N GLY A 238 10.78 -7.72 13.22
CA GLY A 238 10.12 -6.42 13.27
C GLY A 238 8.70 -6.36 12.70
N PRO A 239 8.10 -5.16 12.74
CA PRO A 239 8.74 -3.91 13.17
C PRO A 239 9.04 -3.91 14.68
N LEU A 240 10.21 -3.40 15.05
CA LEU A 240 10.54 -3.23 16.47
C LEU A 240 9.74 -2.08 17.09
N PHE A 241 9.60 -0.99 16.34
CA PHE A 241 8.88 0.20 16.79
C PHE A 241 7.84 0.67 15.74
N ASP A 242 6.55 0.58 16.07
CA ASP A 242 5.47 1.06 15.19
C ASP A 242 4.90 2.37 15.74
N MET A 243 5.01 3.44 14.96
CA MET A 243 4.54 4.78 15.30
C MET A 243 3.08 5.04 14.89
N THR A 244 2.40 4.07 14.26
CA THR A 244 1.02 4.23 13.78
C THR A 244 -0.03 3.56 14.64
N ASN A 245 0.34 2.53 15.36
CA ASN A 245 -0.54 1.73 16.20
C ASN A 245 -0.08 1.79 17.64
N ASP A 246 -1.00 1.50 18.58
CA ASP A 246 -0.66 1.36 20.00
C ASP A 246 0.08 0.02 20.22
N CYS A 247 1.33 -0.01 19.79
CA CYS A 247 2.22 -1.17 19.90
C CYS A 247 3.15 -1.07 21.13
N THR A 248 2.94 -0.05 21.96
CA THR A 248 3.70 0.15 23.19
C THR A 248 3.09 -0.59 24.38
N PRO A 249 3.91 -1.06 25.32
CA PRO A 249 3.40 -1.67 26.53
C PRO A 249 2.63 -0.65 27.40
N ASP A 250 1.68 -1.15 28.18
CA ASP A 250 0.83 -0.30 29.03
C ASP A 250 1.61 0.56 30.02
N TRP A 251 2.73 0.06 30.53
CA TRP A 251 3.57 0.80 31.48
C TRP A 251 4.20 2.06 30.86
N MET A 252 4.33 2.12 29.52
CA MET A 252 4.86 3.27 28.79
C MET A 252 3.87 4.45 28.71
N ARG A 253 2.58 4.27 29.02
CA ARG A 253 1.57 5.33 28.92
C ARG A 253 1.92 6.59 29.72
N ASN A 254 2.63 6.45 30.83
CA ASN A 254 3.07 7.59 31.64
C ASN A 254 4.17 8.43 30.96
N TRP A 255 4.86 7.86 29.98
CA TRP A 255 6.02 8.47 29.31
C TRP A 255 5.74 8.90 27.86
N ILE A 256 4.54 8.61 27.35
CA ILE A 256 4.17 8.85 25.96
C ILE A 256 4.24 10.33 25.54
N ASN A 257 4.10 11.26 26.52
CA ASN A 257 4.19 12.71 26.33
C ASN A 257 5.60 13.27 26.58
N ASP A 258 6.56 12.42 26.92
CA ASP A 258 7.96 12.81 27.15
C ASP A 258 8.84 12.26 26.02
N PRO A 259 9.14 13.05 24.99
CA PRO A 259 9.90 12.58 23.83
C PRO A 259 11.32 12.10 24.18
N VAL A 260 11.93 12.65 25.23
CA VAL A 260 13.31 12.29 25.62
C VAL A 260 13.34 10.91 26.26
N ASN A 261 12.46 10.66 27.24
CA ASN A 261 12.36 9.35 27.85
C ASN A 261 11.85 8.29 26.87
N LEU A 262 10.86 8.62 26.03
CA LEU A 262 10.38 7.73 24.96
C LEU A 262 11.54 7.31 24.03
N GLN A 263 12.39 8.24 23.65
CA GLN A 263 13.56 7.97 22.80
C GLN A 263 14.56 7.02 23.48
N SER A 264 14.84 7.24 24.78
CA SER A 264 15.75 6.38 25.55
C SER A 264 15.19 4.95 25.66
N PHE A 265 13.95 4.80 26.09
CA PHE A 265 13.33 3.49 26.23
C PHE A 265 13.21 2.74 24.89
N ALA A 266 12.88 3.45 23.80
CA ALA A 266 12.80 2.84 22.47
C ALA A 266 14.19 2.38 21.98
N ALA A 267 15.25 3.14 22.25
CA ALA A 267 16.62 2.75 21.95
C ALA A 267 17.04 1.50 22.75
N ASP A 268 16.81 1.50 24.07
CA ASP A 268 17.10 0.37 24.96
C ASP A 268 16.37 -0.91 24.52
N TYR A 269 15.09 -0.78 24.12
CA TYR A 269 14.32 -1.90 23.59
C TYR A 269 14.95 -2.48 22.32
N VAL A 270 15.27 -1.60 21.35
CA VAL A 270 15.88 -2.01 20.06
C VAL A 270 17.24 -2.68 20.31
N GLU A 271 18.09 -2.11 21.18
CA GLU A 271 19.37 -2.69 21.56
C GLU A 271 19.21 -4.08 22.19
N THR A 272 18.26 -4.22 23.10
CA THR A 272 17.99 -5.48 23.80
C THR A 272 17.55 -6.59 22.84
N VAL A 273 16.59 -6.29 21.93
CA VAL A 273 16.07 -7.30 20.98
C VAL A 273 17.15 -7.69 19.96
N ILE A 274 17.82 -6.72 19.36
CA ILE A 274 18.88 -7.01 18.37
C ILE A 274 20.03 -7.75 19.01
N GLY A 275 20.46 -7.33 20.21
CA GLY A 275 21.54 -7.99 20.96
C GLY A 275 21.23 -9.44 21.29
N ARG A 276 19.98 -9.75 21.68
CA ARG A 276 19.55 -11.13 21.96
C ARG A 276 19.65 -12.03 20.73
N TYR A 277 19.27 -11.52 19.56
CA TYR A 277 19.21 -12.31 18.33
C TYR A 277 20.39 -12.07 17.39
N MET A 278 21.46 -11.45 17.88
CA MET A 278 22.69 -11.21 17.10
C MET A 278 23.21 -12.51 16.49
N GLY A 279 23.51 -12.49 15.19
CA GLY A 279 23.97 -13.65 14.44
C GLY A 279 22.88 -14.65 14.03
N ARG A 280 21.68 -14.59 14.64
CA ARG A 280 20.52 -15.43 14.32
C ARG A 280 19.55 -14.75 13.35
N VAL A 281 19.28 -13.45 13.55
CA VAL A 281 18.44 -12.62 12.69
C VAL A 281 19.30 -11.48 12.14
N ARG A 282 19.44 -11.43 10.83
CA ARG A 282 20.30 -10.43 10.15
C ARG A 282 19.50 -9.36 9.42
N HIS A 283 18.21 -9.54 9.25
CA HIS A 283 17.34 -8.59 8.59
C HIS A 283 16.30 -8.07 9.58
N TRP A 284 16.30 -6.74 9.80
CA TRP A 284 15.44 -6.10 10.79
C TRP A 284 14.65 -4.93 10.20
N GLU A 285 13.37 -4.99 10.33
CA GLU A 285 12.49 -3.83 10.17
C GLU A 285 12.50 -3.05 11.48
N ILE A 286 13.27 -1.97 11.54
CA ILE A 286 13.49 -1.22 12.78
C ILE A 286 12.26 -0.41 13.16
N ALA A 287 11.63 0.26 12.19
CA ALA A 287 10.47 1.09 12.46
C ALA A 287 9.41 0.99 11.38
N ALA A 288 8.17 1.18 11.79
CA ALA A 288 7.01 1.34 10.93
C ALA A 288 6.34 2.69 11.15
N GLY A 289 5.87 3.30 10.06
CA GLY A 289 4.96 4.44 10.09
C GLY A 289 5.49 5.75 10.65
N ALA A 290 6.81 5.93 10.75
CA ALA A 290 7.40 7.20 11.15
C ALA A 290 6.99 8.37 10.24
N ASN A 291 6.71 8.09 8.96
CA ASN A 291 6.20 9.08 8.00
C ASN A 291 4.82 9.64 8.37
N ARG A 292 3.95 8.84 8.99
CA ARG A 292 2.58 9.22 9.35
C ARG A 292 2.45 9.60 10.83
N GLY A 293 2.98 8.78 11.72
CA GLY A 293 2.73 8.88 13.16
C GLY A 293 1.29 8.51 13.54
N GLY A 294 0.90 8.83 14.76
CA GLY A 294 -0.46 8.66 15.30
C GLY A 294 -0.55 7.86 16.58
N ALA A 295 0.42 6.99 16.90
CA ALA A 295 0.48 6.30 18.18
C ALA A 295 0.94 7.21 19.33
N PHE A 296 1.75 8.23 18.99
CA PHE A 296 2.33 9.15 19.97
C PHE A 296 2.03 10.61 19.55
N PRO A 297 1.88 11.53 20.52
CA PRO A 297 1.67 12.96 20.25
C PRO A 297 2.98 13.65 19.86
N LEU A 298 3.70 13.10 18.90
CA LEU A 298 4.97 13.58 18.40
C LEU A 298 4.78 14.41 17.15
N SER A 299 5.46 15.56 17.05
CA SER A 299 5.61 16.29 15.82
C SER A 299 6.40 15.48 14.77
N GLU A 300 6.34 15.93 13.51
CA GLU A 300 7.09 15.29 12.42
C GLU A 300 8.61 15.28 12.67
N GLU A 301 9.14 16.38 13.23
CA GLU A 301 10.54 16.49 13.64
C GLU A 301 10.91 15.58 14.82
N GLN A 302 10.05 15.47 15.82
CA GLN A 302 10.27 14.58 16.96
C GLN A 302 10.28 13.11 16.54
N ARG A 303 9.37 12.72 15.62
CA ARG A 303 9.39 11.36 15.05
C ARG A 303 10.67 11.08 14.26
N PHE A 304 11.14 12.08 13.53
CA PHE A 304 12.40 11.96 12.79
C PHE A 304 13.59 11.76 13.75
N ASN A 305 13.68 12.54 14.81
CA ASN A 305 14.72 12.42 15.84
C ASN A 305 14.67 11.06 16.57
N LEU A 306 13.47 10.59 16.91
CA LEU A 306 13.26 9.26 17.50
C LEU A 306 13.71 8.16 16.53
N LEU A 307 13.34 8.26 15.25
CA LEU A 307 13.79 7.31 14.22
C LEU A 307 15.32 7.28 14.09
N GLN A 308 15.99 8.42 14.13
CA GLN A 308 17.44 8.49 14.10
C GLN A 308 18.06 7.78 15.30
N ALA A 309 17.54 7.99 16.50
CA ALA A 309 18.06 7.40 17.72
C ALA A 309 17.94 5.87 17.72
N ILE A 310 16.76 5.33 17.39
CA ILE A 310 16.56 3.87 17.33
C ILE A 310 17.38 3.19 16.23
N LEU A 311 17.59 3.86 15.11
CA LEU A 311 18.45 3.36 14.02
C LEU A 311 19.93 3.41 14.39
N ALA A 312 20.36 4.43 15.14
CA ALA A 312 21.72 4.51 15.68
C ALA A 312 21.97 3.41 16.72
N ALA A 313 21.00 3.19 17.63
CA ALA A 313 21.03 2.13 18.63
C ALA A 313 21.15 0.73 17.97
N ALA A 314 20.33 0.45 16.95
CA ALA A 314 20.40 -0.80 16.20
C ALA A 314 21.81 -1.04 15.60
N ARG A 315 22.40 -0.02 14.99
CA ARG A 315 23.73 -0.09 14.37
C ARG A 315 24.86 -0.17 15.38
N ALA A 316 24.69 0.38 16.59
CA ALA A 316 25.67 0.28 17.66
C ALA A 316 25.83 -1.16 18.16
N VAL A 317 24.74 -1.93 18.14
CA VAL A 317 24.75 -3.36 18.51
C VAL A 317 25.35 -4.23 17.42
N ASP A 318 24.90 -4.05 16.17
CA ASP A 318 25.38 -4.81 15.01
C ASP A 318 25.29 -3.96 13.75
N ASP A 319 26.46 -3.55 13.23
CA ASP A 319 26.53 -2.73 12.02
C ASP A 319 26.37 -3.50 10.71
N THR A 320 26.36 -4.84 10.80
CA THR A 320 26.23 -5.75 9.64
C THR A 320 24.80 -6.10 9.29
N ILE A 321 23.82 -5.78 10.15
CA ILE A 321 22.40 -6.08 9.92
C ILE A 321 21.86 -5.32 8.71
N LEU A 322 20.97 -5.97 7.98
CA LEU A 322 20.17 -5.32 6.95
C LEU A 322 18.98 -4.62 7.60
N VAL A 323 18.96 -3.30 7.50
CA VAL A 323 17.93 -2.45 8.10
C VAL A 323 16.90 -2.08 7.05
N SER A 324 15.63 -2.32 7.36
CA SER A 324 14.48 -1.84 6.58
C SER A 324 13.61 -0.87 7.39
N LEU A 325 12.88 -0.03 6.66
CA LEU A 325 11.95 0.95 7.20
C LEU A 325 10.59 0.79 6.50
N ARG A 326 9.50 0.65 7.28
CA ARG A 326 8.15 0.55 6.75
C ARG A 326 7.54 1.93 6.56
N ILE A 327 7.15 2.20 5.33
CA ILE A 327 6.39 3.39 4.92
C ILE A 327 4.92 3.00 4.83
N VAL A 328 4.09 3.63 5.63
CA VAL A 328 2.64 3.42 5.61
C VAL A 328 1.96 4.41 4.69
N GLN A 329 0.83 4.00 4.09
CA GLN A 329 0.11 4.82 3.12
C GLN A 329 1.05 5.44 2.07
N PRO A 330 1.76 4.63 1.27
CA PRO A 330 2.82 5.11 0.40
C PRO A 330 2.33 6.01 -0.74
N TRP A 331 1.01 6.12 -0.96
CA TRP A 331 0.39 7.12 -1.84
C TRP A 331 0.07 8.46 -1.14
N GLY A 332 0.37 8.60 0.17
CA GLY A 332 0.27 9.84 0.92
C GLY A 332 -1.13 10.22 1.40
N GLU A 333 -2.07 9.26 1.51
CA GLU A 333 -3.44 9.53 1.98
C GLU A 333 -3.46 10.24 3.34
N TYR A 334 -2.50 9.94 4.22
CA TYR A 334 -2.42 10.54 5.54
C TYR A 334 -2.27 12.08 5.51
N LEU A 335 -1.74 12.64 4.44
CA LEU A 335 -1.55 14.09 4.32
C LEU A 335 -2.88 14.86 4.29
N SER A 336 -3.96 14.22 3.85
CA SER A 336 -5.30 14.80 3.90
C SER A 336 -5.95 14.74 5.29
N GLN A 337 -5.41 13.90 6.20
CA GLN A 337 -6.00 13.59 7.50
C GLN A 337 -5.16 14.08 8.68
N THR A 338 -3.90 14.46 8.45
CA THR A 338 -2.94 14.85 9.48
C THR A 338 -2.33 16.21 9.17
N GLN A 339 -1.54 16.73 10.12
CA GLN A 339 -0.79 17.98 9.92
C GLN A 339 0.62 17.75 9.36
N ASN A 340 0.91 16.53 8.88
CA ASN A 340 2.19 16.21 8.27
C ASN A 340 2.39 17.03 6.98
N ARG A 341 3.64 17.41 6.71
CA ARG A 341 4.03 18.24 5.56
C ARG A 341 4.77 17.46 4.48
N LEU A 342 5.50 16.42 4.90
CA LEU A 342 6.30 15.62 3.98
C LEU A 342 5.46 14.51 3.37
N SER A 343 5.50 14.40 2.05
CA SER A 343 4.99 13.21 1.36
C SER A 343 5.82 11.96 1.75
N PRO A 344 5.30 10.74 1.58
CA PRO A 344 6.04 9.53 1.93
C PRO A 344 7.46 9.51 1.35
N ILE A 345 7.59 9.91 0.09
CA ILE A 345 8.86 9.90 -0.63
C ILE A 345 9.80 11.01 -0.14
N GLN A 346 9.26 12.19 0.16
CA GLN A 346 10.04 13.29 0.75
C GLN A 346 10.54 12.96 2.15
N PHE A 347 9.70 12.29 2.95
CA PHE A 347 10.11 11.79 4.26
C PHE A 347 11.26 10.81 4.16
N PHE A 348 11.15 9.82 3.28
CA PHE A 348 12.20 8.83 3.08
C PHE A 348 13.50 9.45 2.52
N ASP A 349 13.40 10.39 1.59
CA ASP A 349 14.55 11.15 1.09
C ASP A 349 15.25 11.93 2.23
N ALA A 350 14.49 12.56 3.12
CA ALA A 350 15.05 13.24 4.30
C ALA A 350 15.79 12.26 5.22
N VAL A 351 15.22 11.07 5.47
CA VAL A 351 15.91 10.02 6.26
C VAL A 351 17.23 9.62 5.61
N ARG A 352 17.27 9.41 4.31
CA ARG A 352 18.51 9.07 3.61
C ARG A 352 19.55 10.19 3.66
N ARG A 353 19.14 11.43 3.49
CA ARG A 353 20.03 12.61 3.53
C ARG A 353 20.60 12.86 4.92
N SER A 354 19.98 12.39 5.98
CA SER A 354 20.53 12.46 7.34
C SER A 354 21.72 11.54 7.58
N GLY A 355 22.14 10.77 6.57
CA GLY A 355 23.29 9.85 6.65
C GLY A 355 22.93 8.45 7.19
N ILE A 356 21.66 8.19 7.49
CA ILE A 356 21.19 6.87 7.93
C ILE A 356 21.22 5.90 6.75
N ARG A 357 21.89 4.77 6.92
CA ARG A 357 21.94 3.70 5.92
C ARG A 357 20.73 2.79 6.07
N ILE A 358 19.75 2.95 5.18
CA ILE A 358 18.62 2.05 5.00
C ILE A 358 18.94 1.12 3.84
N GLY A 359 18.86 -0.19 4.08
CA GLY A 359 19.15 -1.22 3.09
C GLY A 359 17.97 -1.59 2.24
N GLU A 360 16.74 -1.51 2.78
CA GLU A 360 15.48 -1.85 2.10
C GLU A 360 14.33 -0.93 2.51
N ILE A 361 13.34 -0.82 1.64
CA ILE A 361 12.09 -0.09 1.90
C ILE A 361 10.96 -1.11 1.98
N ASN A 362 10.16 -1.05 3.04
CA ASN A 362 8.93 -1.83 3.15
C ASN A 362 7.73 -0.92 2.89
N LEU A 363 6.99 -1.14 1.80
CA LEU A 363 5.79 -0.37 1.47
C LEU A 363 4.56 -1.09 2.01
N ASP A 364 3.85 -0.45 2.93
CA ASP A 364 2.60 -0.99 3.48
C ASP A 364 1.42 -0.64 2.56
N ILE A 365 1.02 -1.61 1.75
CA ILE A 365 -0.13 -1.49 0.83
C ILE A 365 -1.34 -2.31 1.29
N ARG A 366 -1.39 -2.68 2.56
CA ARG A 366 -2.54 -3.40 3.13
C ARG A 366 -3.80 -2.54 3.01
N VAL A 367 -4.78 -3.04 2.28
CA VAL A 367 -6.02 -2.32 1.98
C VAL A 367 -7.05 -2.49 3.10
N CYS A 368 -7.60 -1.39 3.58
CA CYS A 368 -8.70 -1.39 4.54
C CYS A 368 -9.50 -0.09 4.44
N SER A 369 -10.77 -0.15 4.79
CA SER A 369 -11.66 1.02 4.90
C SER A 369 -11.33 1.93 6.09
N GLN A 370 -10.49 1.49 7.03
CA GLN A 370 -10.08 2.29 8.19
C GLN A 370 -9.09 3.39 7.82
N PRO A 371 -9.15 4.57 8.48
CA PRO A 371 -8.35 5.75 8.10
C PRO A 371 -6.82 5.58 8.24
N GLN A 372 -6.36 4.48 8.81
CA GLN A 372 -4.93 4.19 9.01
C GLN A 372 -4.32 3.31 7.91
N ARG A 373 -5.12 2.85 6.94
CA ARG A 373 -4.71 1.92 5.89
C ARG A 373 -4.84 2.54 4.51
N THR A 374 -4.22 1.90 3.56
CA THR A 374 -4.28 2.26 2.15
C THR A 374 -5.65 1.95 1.55
N LEU A 375 -6.12 2.80 0.66
CA LEU A 375 -7.34 2.57 -0.11
C LEU A 375 -7.07 1.67 -1.33
N LEU A 376 -8.11 0.95 -1.75
CA LEU A 376 -8.01 0.04 -2.90
C LEU A 376 -7.62 0.79 -4.17
N ARG A 377 -6.62 0.24 -4.87
CA ARG A 377 -6.09 0.77 -6.12
C ARG A 377 -6.00 -0.32 -7.17
N ASP A 378 -6.04 0.08 -8.42
CA ASP A 378 -5.86 -0.81 -9.55
C ASP A 378 -4.38 -1.26 -9.71
N PRO A 379 -4.12 -2.35 -10.45
CA PRO A 379 -2.77 -2.87 -10.67
C PRO A 379 -1.83 -1.85 -11.32
N LEU A 380 -2.35 -0.95 -12.16
CA LEU A 380 -1.56 0.09 -12.79
C LEU A 380 -1.01 1.10 -11.77
N SER A 381 -1.83 1.50 -10.80
CA SER A 381 -1.40 2.38 -9.70
C SER A 381 -0.31 1.74 -8.84
N LEU A 382 -0.39 0.41 -8.61
CA LEU A 382 0.65 -0.32 -7.90
C LEU A 382 1.95 -0.36 -8.71
N SER A 383 1.87 -0.64 -10.01
CA SER A 383 3.04 -0.60 -10.90
C SER A 383 3.75 0.76 -10.84
N GLN A 384 2.99 1.84 -10.96
CA GLN A 384 3.50 3.20 -10.91
C GLN A 384 4.11 3.55 -9.53
N LEU A 385 3.51 3.07 -8.44
CA LEU A 385 4.08 3.21 -7.09
C LEU A 385 5.46 2.56 -7.01
N ILE A 386 5.57 1.29 -7.38
CA ILE A 386 6.83 0.54 -7.31
C ILE A 386 7.91 1.23 -8.17
N ASP A 387 7.54 1.66 -9.39
CA ASP A 387 8.47 2.37 -10.29
C ASP A 387 8.94 3.70 -9.67
N HIS A 388 8.03 4.45 -9.04
CA HIS A 388 8.36 5.70 -8.37
C HIS A 388 9.35 5.49 -7.21
N TRP A 389 9.10 4.49 -6.34
CA TRP A 389 10.00 4.15 -5.24
C TRP A 389 11.33 3.53 -5.70
N SER A 390 11.36 2.95 -6.89
CA SER A 390 12.58 2.39 -7.48
C SER A 390 13.65 3.45 -7.79
N CYS A 391 13.29 4.75 -7.76
CA CYS A 391 14.26 5.85 -7.90
C CYS A 391 15.35 5.85 -6.83
N PHE A 392 15.08 5.29 -5.65
CA PHE A 392 16.07 5.16 -4.58
C PHE A 392 17.11 4.06 -4.82
N GLN A 393 16.94 3.21 -5.80
CA GLN A 393 17.87 2.15 -6.20
C GLN A 393 18.18 1.10 -5.11
N ILE A 394 17.30 0.96 -4.10
CA ILE A 394 17.39 -0.07 -3.06
C ILE A 394 16.22 -1.07 -3.21
N PRO A 395 16.35 -2.29 -2.64
CA PRO A 395 15.29 -3.29 -2.63
C PRO A 395 13.98 -2.77 -2.00
N ILE A 396 12.86 -3.26 -2.52
CA ILE A 396 11.52 -2.92 -2.07
C ILE A 396 10.82 -4.19 -1.62
N ASN A 397 10.25 -4.17 -0.43
CA ASN A 397 9.35 -5.20 0.05
C ASN A 397 7.93 -4.64 0.13
N LEU A 398 6.94 -5.49 -0.15
CA LEU A 398 5.52 -5.12 -0.08
C LEU A 398 4.87 -5.84 1.12
N MET A 399 4.21 -5.06 1.97
CA MET A 399 3.35 -5.59 3.04
C MET A 399 1.92 -5.62 2.52
N ILE A 400 1.34 -6.81 2.38
CA ILE A 400 0.00 -7.02 1.84
C ILE A 400 -0.91 -7.73 2.85
N SER A 401 -2.21 -7.67 2.63
CA SER A 401 -3.22 -8.47 3.33
C SER A 401 -4.34 -8.80 2.35
N VAL A 402 -5.22 -9.72 2.69
CA VAL A 402 -6.49 -9.84 1.98
C VAL A 402 -7.21 -8.50 2.10
N PRO A 403 -7.62 -7.86 0.98
CA PRO A 403 -8.18 -6.52 1.04
C PRO A 403 -9.57 -6.52 1.70
N ASP A 404 -9.79 -5.57 2.60
CA ASP A 404 -11.11 -5.27 3.12
C ASP A 404 -11.84 -4.36 2.13
N ILE A 405 -12.62 -4.95 1.24
CA ILE A 405 -13.38 -4.25 0.20
C ILE A 405 -14.89 -4.41 0.44
N GLN A 406 -15.61 -3.33 0.23
CA GLN A 406 -17.06 -3.36 0.20
C GLN A 406 -17.54 -3.73 -1.21
N ALA A 407 -18.34 -4.77 -1.31
CA ALA A 407 -18.97 -5.20 -2.56
C ALA A 407 -20.46 -5.49 -2.35
N ALA A 408 -21.22 -5.57 -3.44
CA ALA A 408 -22.67 -5.73 -3.39
C ALA A 408 -23.14 -7.08 -2.83
N SER A 409 -22.30 -8.11 -2.93
CA SER A 409 -22.56 -9.44 -2.37
C SER A 409 -21.28 -10.06 -1.83
N GLU A 410 -21.42 -11.03 -0.93
CA GLU A 410 -20.27 -11.75 -0.35
C GLU A 410 -19.44 -12.46 -1.43
N SER A 411 -20.09 -13.12 -2.38
CA SER A 411 -19.43 -13.87 -3.44
C SER A 411 -18.64 -12.97 -4.41
N SER A 412 -19.20 -11.84 -4.84
CA SER A 412 -18.48 -10.87 -5.66
C SER A 412 -17.33 -10.22 -4.88
N SER A 413 -17.50 -10.03 -3.58
CA SER A 413 -16.42 -9.57 -2.70
C SER A 413 -15.26 -10.55 -2.62
N GLU A 414 -15.51 -11.85 -2.52
CA GLU A 414 -14.48 -12.89 -2.46
C GLU A 414 -13.69 -12.99 -3.76
N GLU A 415 -14.36 -13.00 -4.90
CA GLU A 415 -13.71 -13.03 -6.21
C GLU A 415 -12.86 -11.78 -6.45
N SER A 416 -13.36 -10.61 -6.12
CA SER A 416 -12.62 -9.36 -6.28
C SER A 416 -11.38 -9.30 -5.37
N ARG A 417 -11.46 -9.82 -4.12
CA ARG A 417 -10.31 -9.92 -3.22
C ARG A 417 -9.25 -10.87 -3.77
N ASP A 418 -9.68 -12.02 -4.25
CA ASP A 418 -8.80 -13.04 -4.82
C ASP A 418 -8.08 -12.53 -6.08
N ASN A 419 -8.81 -11.90 -6.99
CA ASN A 419 -8.26 -11.26 -8.18
C ASN A 419 -7.26 -10.15 -7.82
N TRP A 420 -7.57 -9.33 -6.81
CA TRP A 420 -6.64 -8.30 -6.35
C TRP A 420 -5.34 -8.89 -5.82
N LEU A 421 -5.41 -9.91 -4.95
CA LEU A 421 -4.23 -10.59 -4.43
C LEU A 421 -3.37 -11.18 -5.55
N ARG A 422 -4.00 -11.84 -6.52
CA ARG A 422 -3.32 -12.39 -7.68
C ARG A 422 -2.61 -11.30 -8.49
N HIS A 423 -3.29 -10.19 -8.78
CA HIS A 423 -2.70 -9.09 -9.54
C HIS A 423 -1.53 -8.43 -8.79
N VAL A 424 -1.67 -8.22 -7.48
CA VAL A 424 -0.60 -7.67 -6.65
C VAL A 424 0.61 -8.59 -6.65
N PHE A 425 0.42 -9.88 -6.41
CA PHE A 425 1.50 -10.85 -6.39
C PHE A 425 2.26 -10.90 -7.72
N LEU A 426 1.54 -11.03 -8.84
CA LEU A 426 2.14 -11.05 -10.18
C LEU A 426 2.85 -9.74 -10.52
N MET A 427 2.28 -8.59 -10.12
CA MET A 427 2.95 -7.29 -10.31
C MET A 427 4.25 -7.22 -9.52
N CYS A 428 4.28 -7.69 -8.28
CA CYS A 428 5.49 -7.77 -7.48
C CYS A 428 6.55 -8.65 -8.16
N LEU A 429 6.16 -9.82 -8.65
CA LEU A 429 7.08 -10.71 -9.36
C LEU A 429 7.60 -10.10 -10.67
N ALA A 430 6.84 -9.24 -11.34
CA ALA A 430 7.26 -8.58 -12.57
C ALA A 430 8.29 -7.46 -12.34
N LYS A 431 8.39 -6.90 -11.13
CA LYS A 431 9.26 -5.77 -10.78
C LYS A 431 10.58 -6.24 -10.17
N GLU A 432 11.69 -5.97 -10.83
CA GLU A 432 13.03 -6.45 -10.41
C GLU A 432 13.50 -5.90 -9.05
N ARG A 433 13.02 -4.71 -8.66
CA ARG A 433 13.35 -4.10 -7.37
C ARG A 433 12.56 -4.69 -6.21
N VAL A 434 11.50 -5.43 -6.47
CA VAL A 434 10.75 -6.13 -5.43
C VAL A 434 11.50 -7.42 -5.07
N THR A 435 11.95 -7.48 -3.82
CA THR A 435 12.71 -8.58 -3.25
C THR A 435 11.96 -9.34 -2.18
N GLY A 436 10.85 -8.79 -1.66
CA GLY A 436 10.02 -9.46 -0.67
C GLY A 436 8.54 -9.10 -0.77
N ILE A 437 7.71 -10.08 -0.44
CA ILE A 437 6.26 -9.95 -0.29
C ILE A 437 5.90 -10.58 1.06
N TYR A 438 5.29 -9.79 1.96
CA TYR A 438 4.91 -10.25 3.30
C TYR A 438 3.42 -10.09 3.50
N VAL A 439 2.76 -11.17 3.90
CA VAL A 439 1.31 -11.24 4.07
C VAL A 439 0.95 -11.25 5.54
N SER A 440 0.08 -10.34 5.97
CA SER A 440 -0.52 -10.38 7.29
C SER A 440 -1.86 -11.12 7.26
N GLY A 441 -2.34 -11.60 8.42
CA GLY A 441 -3.61 -12.28 8.56
C GLY A 441 -3.51 -13.80 8.47
N TRP A 442 -2.37 -14.38 8.86
CA TRP A 442 -2.23 -15.83 8.97
C TRP A 442 -3.19 -16.42 10.01
N GLN A 443 -3.32 -15.77 11.17
CA GLN A 443 -4.17 -16.25 12.25
C GLN A 443 -5.36 -15.31 12.51
N PRO A 444 -6.51 -15.85 12.99
CA PRO A 444 -7.59 -15.03 13.52
C PRO A 444 -7.10 -14.17 14.68
N GLY A 445 -7.31 -12.86 14.61
CA GLY A 445 -6.80 -11.91 15.61
C GLY A 445 -5.61 -11.08 15.14
N ASP A 446 -4.94 -11.46 14.03
CA ASP A 446 -4.10 -10.55 13.30
C ASP A 446 -4.92 -9.35 12.80
N PHE A 447 -4.28 -8.18 12.67
CA PHE A 447 -4.92 -6.89 12.35
C PHE A 447 -5.68 -6.85 11.01
N SER A 448 -5.81 -7.96 10.30
CA SER A 448 -6.48 -8.06 9.01
C SER A 448 -7.68 -9.01 9.05
N SER A 449 -8.82 -8.52 8.61
CA SER A 449 -9.98 -9.31 8.27
C SER A 449 -10.32 -8.97 6.81
N PRO A 450 -10.47 -9.94 5.90
CA PRO A 450 -10.48 -11.39 6.10
C PRO A 450 -9.07 -12.00 6.32
N THR A 451 -9.02 -13.21 6.89
CA THR A 451 -7.79 -13.94 7.21
C THR A 451 -7.43 -15.00 6.15
N LEU A 452 -6.18 -15.46 6.17
CA LEU A 452 -5.70 -16.54 5.30
C LEU A 452 -6.18 -17.92 5.77
N LEU A 453 -6.41 -18.08 7.06
CA LEU A 453 -7.08 -19.26 7.61
C LEU A 453 -8.51 -18.88 8.01
N ASP A 454 -9.44 -19.81 7.84
CA ASP A 454 -10.80 -19.65 8.32
C ASP A 454 -10.89 -19.84 9.86
N ARG A 455 -12.08 -19.68 10.43
CA ARG A 455 -12.32 -19.82 11.87
C ARG A 455 -12.06 -21.24 12.40
N SER A 456 -12.01 -22.25 11.53
CA SER A 456 -11.69 -23.63 11.87
C SER A 456 -10.20 -23.95 11.70
N GLY A 457 -9.38 -22.97 11.28
CA GLY A 457 -7.96 -23.11 11.01
C GLY A 457 -7.66 -23.76 9.65
N GLN A 458 -8.66 -23.89 8.76
CA GLN A 458 -8.45 -24.44 7.43
C GLN A 458 -8.03 -23.33 6.45
N PRO A 459 -7.24 -23.68 5.40
CA PRO A 459 -6.84 -22.73 4.36
C PRO A 459 -8.05 -22.08 3.68
N SER A 460 -8.11 -20.76 3.72
CA SER A 460 -9.10 -20.02 2.94
C SER A 460 -8.78 -20.08 1.44
N ARG A 461 -9.74 -19.69 0.61
CA ARG A 461 -9.53 -19.52 -0.84
C ARG A 461 -8.31 -18.63 -1.14
N TYR A 462 -8.11 -17.59 -0.36
CA TYR A 462 -7.00 -16.65 -0.54
C TYR A 462 -5.64 -17.30 -0.32
N LEU A 463 -5.53 -18.13 0.72
CA LEU A 463 -4.30 -18.89 0.98
C LEU A 463 -4.05 -19.89 -0.14
N GLN A 464 -5.07 -20.60 -0.63
CA GLN A 464 -4.94 -21.51 -1.77
C GLN A 464 -4.44 -20.79 -3.03
N THR A 465 -4.96 -19.61 -3.32
CA THR A 465 -4.48 -18.77 -4.44
C THR A 465 -3.01 -18.40 -4.28
N LEU A 466 -2.58 -17.97 -3.08
CA LEU A 466 -1.20 -17.63 -2.80
C LEU A 466 -0.29 -18.85 -2.86
N GLN A 467 -0.75 -20.01 -2.39
CA GLN A 467 -0.03 -21.28 -2.47
C GLN A 467 0.22 -21.70 -3.93
N ASN A 468 -0.82 -21.67 -4.76
CA ASN A 468 -0.70 -22.00 -6.19
C ASN A 468 0.29 -21.05 -6.89
N LEU A 469 0.24 -19.75 -6.58
CA LEU A 469 1.17 -18.78 -7.16
C LEU A 469 2.62 -18.99 -6.67
N SER A 470 2.79 -19.37 -5.41
CA SER A 470 4.11 -19.69 -4.86
C SER A 470 4.71 -20.94 -5.52
N GLU A 471 3.92 -21.99 -5.68
CA GLU A 471 4.31 -23.21 -6.37
C GLU A 471 4.68 -22.95 -7.84
N GLU A 472 3.91 -22.12 -8.52
CA GLU A 472 4.13 -21.79 -9.94
C GLU A 472 5.41 -20.98 -10.18
N PHE A 473 5.76 -20.04 -9.29
CA PHE A 473 6.78 -19.03 -9.57
C PHE A 473 7.99 -19.02 -8.62
N LEU A 474 7.87 -19.55 -7.40
CA LEU A 474 8.90 -19.46 -6.36
C LEU A 474 9.50 -20.81 -5.95
N SER A 475 8.86 -21.93 -6.29
CA SER A 475 9.35 -23.28 -5.96
C SER A 475 10.40 -23.84 -6.91
#